data_abc6c3082f5d2c9d658a28369213470c
#
_entry.id   abc6c3082f5d2c9d658a28369213470c
#
_cell.length_a   1.000
_cell.length_b   1.000
_cell.length_c   1.000
_cell.angle_alpha   90.00
_cell.angle_beta   90.00
_cell.angle_gamma   90.00
#
_symmetry.space_group_name_H-M   'P 1'
#
loop_
_entity.id
_entity.type
_entity.pdbx_description
1 polymer ?
#
loop_
_entity_poly.entity_id
_entity_poly.type
_entity_poly.pdbx_seq_one_letter_code
_entity_poly.pdbx_strand_id
1 'polypeptide(L)'
;IGLHGQYLQIDAIHPTGTVKVQVDPAGQPTFEIAESVAWDFFEWTPEWEKLASTADAVCFGSLAQRSSQSRATIRAFLNEVRRGTTRVFDVNLRQSFYSADTLAESMKLTDIVKLNQEELPIVVKLLGHAFQDDERAARWLRDTYSLQLVCVTRGAKGSLLVNGSEVSQHPGCRVVVADTVGSGDAFTAALVYHYLRRASLATLNEAANRMGAWVASQTGATPPRDDYYLQQIRTAVSGEE
;
A
#
# COMPACT_ATOMS: atom_id res chain seq x y z
N ILE A 1 19.78 5.18 0.27
CA ILE A 1 18.57 4.90 -0.51
C ILE A 1 18.19 6.12 -1.39
N GLY A 2 18.83 7.30 -1.24
CA GLY A 2 18.57 8.51 -2.05
C GLY A 2 17.25 9.21 -1.73
N LEU A 3 16.66 8.98 -0.56
CA LEU A 3 15.51 9.75 -0.07
C LEU A 3 15.95 11.09 0.48
N HIS A 4 15.20 12.14 0.15
CA HIS A 4 15.42 13.47 0.75
C HIS A 4 14.80 13.50 2.15
N GLY A 5 15.65 13.67 3.17
CA GLY A 5 15.22 13.67 4.58
C GLY A 5 14.46 14.92 5.04
N GLN A 6 14.30 15.93 4.20
CA GLN A 6 13.70 17.21 4.58
C GLN A 6 12.24 17.14 5.09
N TYR A 7 11.54 16.06 4.75
CA TYR A 7 10.15 15.83 5.19
C TYR A 7 10.04 14.74 6.25
N LEU A 8 11.16 14.20 6.73
CA LEU A 8 11.19 13.27 7.86
C LEU A 8 11.08 14.06 9.15
N GLN A 9 10.09 13.74 9.95
CA GLN A 9 9.98 14.28 11.30
C GLN A 9 10.89 13.48 12.24
N ILE A 10 11.58 14.20 13.11
CA ILE A 10 12.42 13.61 14.16
C ILE A 10 11.74 13.86 15.49
N ASP A 11 11.35 12.77 16.15
CA ASP A 11 10.77 12.82 17.48
C ASP A 11 11.90 12.67 18.53
N ALA A 12 12.06 13.68 19.40
CA ALA A 12 13.08 13.66 20.45
C ALA A 12 12.61 12.95 21.74
N ILE A 13 11.32 12.61 21.82
CA ILE A 13 10.69 12.08 23.04
C ILE A 13 10.41 10.58 22.89
N HIS A 14 9.86 10.18 21.76
CA HIS A 14 9.42 8.82 21.54
C HIS A 14 10.44 8.01 20.73
N PRO A 15 10.62 6.72 21.04
CA PRO A 15 11.59 5.88 20.33
C PRO A 15 11.15 5.61 18.89
N THR A 16 12.10 5.29 18.04
CA THR A 16 11.82 4.74 16.71
C THR A 16 11.00 3.46 16.82
N GLY A 17 9.98 3.32 15.96
CA GLY A 17 9.13 2.12 15.93
C GLY A 17 9.90 0.85 15.62
N THR A 18 9.62 -0.20 16.38
CA THR A 18 10.24 -1.52 16.23
C THR A 18 9.17 -2.61 16.16
N VAL A 19 9.52 -3.72 15.52
CA VAL A 19 8.74 -4.95 15.51
C VAL A 19 9.59 -6.04 16.16
N LYS A 20 9.10 -6.59 17.25
CA LYS A 20 9.72 -7.74 17.91
C LYS A 20 9.18 -9.02 17.29
N VAL A 21 10.07 -9.87 16.86
CA VAL A 21 9.73 -11.19 16.30
C VAL A 21 10.05 -12.24 17.36
N GLN A 22 9.06 -13.04 17.73
CA GLN A 22 9.23 -14.21 18.58
C GLN A 22 8.88 -15.44 17.76
N VAL A 23 9.75 -16.44 17.79
CA VAL A 23 9.53 -17.72 17.09
C VAL A 23 9.21 -18.75 18.15
N ASP A 24 8.07 -19.41 18.02
CA ASP A 24 7.66 -20.46 18.91
C ASP A 24 8.48 -21.76 18.68
N PRO A 25 8.37 -22.78 19.57
CA PRO A 25 9.06 -24.06 19.39
C PRO A 25 8.69 -24.83 18.12
N ALA A 26 7.54 -24.50 17.49
CA ALA A 26 7.10 -25.04 16.22
C ALA A 26 7.63 -24.26 15.01
N GLY A 27 8.44 -23.20 15.25
CA GLY A 27 9.01 -22.37 14.20
C GLY A 27 8.06 -21.30 13.66
N GLN A 28 6.91 -21.05 14.32
CA GLN A 28 5.94 -20.04 13.89
C GLN A 28 6.30 -18.66 14.44
N PRO A 29 6.48 -17.64 13.60
CA PRO A 29 6.77 -16.29 14.06
C PRO A 29 5.50 -15.58 14.56
N THR A 30 5.63 -14.91 15.70
CA THR A 30 4.67 -13.90 16.17
C THR A 30 5.33 -12.54 16.14
N PHE A 31 4.56 -11.53 15.74
CA PHE A 31 5.05 -10.16 15.57
C PHE A 31 4.36 -9.26 16.59
N GLU A 32 5.16 -8.55 17.38
CA GLU A 32 4.70 -7.55 18.32
C GLU A 32 5.18 -6.17 17.86
N ILE A 33 4.24 -5.31 17.48
CA ILE A 33 4.53 -3.95 17.01
C ILE A 33 4.53 -3.03 18.22
N ALA A 34 5.66 -2.37 18.50
CA ALA A 34 5.78 -1.45 19.61
C ALA A 34 4.76 -0.30 19.49
N GLU A 35 4.15 0.07 20.62
CA GLU A 35 3.24 1.20 20.73
C GLU A 35 3.94 2.41 21.34
N SER A 36 3.32 3.59 21.24
CA SER A 36 3.87 4.87 21.74
C SER A 36 5.27 5.17 21.18
N VAL A 37 5.42 4.98 19.88
CA VAL A 37 6.67 5.23 19.12
C VAL A 37 6.51 6.46 18.23
N ALA A 38 7.61 7.00 17.73
CA ALA A 38 7.66 8.29 17.01
C ALA A 38 6.57 8.47 15.95
N TRP A 39 6.26 7.43 15.15
CA TRP A 39 5.23 7.54 14.12
C TRP A 39 3.77 7.49 14.65
N ASP A 40 3.55 7.34 15.94
CA ASP A 40 2.26 7.54 16.58
C ASP A 40 1.98 9.03 16.89
N PHE A 41 2.97 9.91 16.70
CA PHE A 41 2.94 11.32 17.08
C PHE A 41 3.27 12.28 15.93
N PHE A 42 2.86 11.96 14.70
CA PHE A 42 3.01 12.87 13.57
C PHE A 42 2.40 14.23 13.85
N GLU A 43 3.12 15.27 13.49
CA GLU A 43 2.69 16.65 13.59
C GLU A 43 2.35 17.23 12.22
N TRP A 44 1.36 18.12 12.18
CA TRP A 44 1.11 18.94 11.00
C TRP A 44 2.07 20.12 11.00
N THR A 45 3.02 20.13 10.06
CA THR A 45 4.06 21.15 9.97
C THR A 45 3.99 21.93 8.65
N PRO A 46 4.56 23.15 8.58
CA PRO A 46 4.63 23.90 7.33
C PRO A 46 5.34 23.14 6.19
N GLU A 47 6.32 22.28 6.52
CA GLU A 47 6.99 21.43 5.55
C GLU A 47 6.04 20.39 4.97
N TRP A 48 5.19 19.79 5.79
CA TRP A 48 4.17 18.82 5.34
C TRP A 48 3.05 19.50 4.57
N GLU A 49 2.63 20.71 4.93
CA GLU A 49 1.70 21.51 4.14
C GLU A 49 2.26 21.80 2.74
N LYS A 50 3.53 22.19 2.65
CA LYS A 50 4.23 22.39 1.38
C LYS A 50 4.31 21.09 0.58
N LEU A 51 4.63 19.96 1.24
CA LEU A 51 4.66 18.64 0.58
C LEU A 51 3.30 18.28 0.02
N ALA A 52 2.22 18.44 0.79
CA ALA A 52 0.85 18.17 0.35
C ALA A 52 0.48 18.97 -0.91
N SER A 53 0.89 20.25 -0.97
CA SER A 53 0.61 21.13 -2.12
C SER A 53 1.38 20.76 -3.40
N THR A 54 2.40 19.90 -3.32
CA THR A 54 3.28 19.57 -4.47
C THR A 54 3.28 18.08 -4.84
N ALA A 55 2.84 17.19 -3.96
CA ALA A 55 2.87 15.76 -4.18
C ALA A 55 2.00 15.32 -5.38
N ASP A 56 2.50 14.43 -6.22
CA ASP A 56 1.75 13.80 -7.30
C ASP A 56 0.93 12.59 -6.81
N ALA A 57 1.45 11.89 -5.80
CA ALA A 57 0.77 10.80 -5.12
C ALA A 57 1.12 10.77 -3.62
N VAL A 58 0.19 10.27 -2.82
CA VAL A 58 0.39 9.97 -1.41
C VAL A 58 -0.08 8.56 -1.12
N CYS A 59 0.76 7.77 -0.45
CA CYS A 59 0.40 6.44 0.02
C CYS A 59 0.35 6.44 1.54
N PHE A 60 -0.70 5.87 2.11
CA PHE A 60 -0.90 5.76 3.55
C PHE A 60 -1.57 4.43 3.91
N GLY A 61 -1.44 4.01 5.16
CA GLY A 61 -1.99 2.74 5.65
C GLY A 61 -2.86 2.88 6.88
N SER A 62 -3.38 1.76 7.37
CA SER A 62 -4.22 1.72 8.58
C SER A 62 -3.39 1.85 9.87
N LEU A 63 -2.20 1.24 9.92
CA LEU A 63 -1.41 1.11 11.13
C LEU A 63 -1.01 2.46 11.76
N ALA A 64 -0.54 3.41 10.96
CA ALA A 64 -0.17 4.75 11.44
C ALA A 64 -1.37 5.56 11.96
N GLN A 65 -2.59 5.09 11.71
CA GLN A 65 -3.83 5.73 12.17
C GLN A 65 -4.32 5.17 13.52
N ARG A 66 -3.59 4.25 14.16
CA ARG A 66 -3.95 3.71 15.48
C ARG A 66 -3.93 4.79 16.56
N SER A 67 -3.00 5.73 16.48
CA SER A 67 -2.95 6.93 17.33
C SER A 67 -3.89 8.00 16.80
N SER A 68 -4.62 8.68 17.70
CA SER A 68 -5.52 9.78 17.36
C SER A 68 -4.77 10.97 16.75
N GLN A 69 -3.56 11.28 17.25
CA GLN A 69 -2.73 12.38 16.77
C GLN A 69 -2.28 12.13 15.34
N SER A 70 -1.61 11.01 15.08
CA SER A 70 -1.15 10.69 13.71
C SER A 70 -2.30 10.53 12.73
N ARG A 71 -3.44 9.97 13.18
CA ARG A 71 -4.67 9.90 12.37
C ARG A 71 -5.16 11.27 11.96
N ALA A 72 -5.20 12.23 12.90
CA ALA A 72 -5.61 13.60 12.60
C ALA A 72 -4.65 14.27 11.60
N THR A 73 -3.35 14.10 11.78
CA THR A 73 -2.33 14.63 10.88
C THR A 73 -2.39 14.01 9.48
N ILE A 74 -2.57 12.67 9.38
CA ILE A 74 -2.73 12.00 8.08
C ILE A 74 -3.97 12.54 7.35
N ARG A 75 -5.08 12.72 8.06
CA ARG A 75 -6.32 13.26 7.47
C ARG A 75 -6.15 14.71 7.03
N ALA A 76 -5.47 15.54 7.84
CA ALA A 76 -5.14 16.90 7.45
C ALA A 76 -4.33 16.90 6.15
N PHE A 77 -3.29 16.07 6.07
CA PHE A 77 -2.48 15.92 4.86
C PHE A 77 -3.32 15.55 3.64
N LEU A 78 -4.18 14.52 3.77
CA LEU A 78 -5.03 14.03 2.67
C LEU A 78 -6.07 15.06 2.20
N ASN A 79 -6.51 15.96 3.07
CA ASN A 79 -7.43 17.05 2.73
C ASN A 79 -6.71 18.23 2.06
N GLU A 80 -5.42 18.45 2.38
CA GLU A 80 -4.63 19.57 1.87
C GLU A 80 -3.86 19.24 0.58
N VAL A 81 -3.86 17.97 0.12
CA VAL A 81 -3.19 17.65 -1.14
C VAL A 81 -3.82 18.41 -2.30
N ARG A 82 -2.97 18.87 -3.23
CA ARG A 82 -3.43 19.61 -4.41
C ARG A 82 -4.42 18.78 -5.23
N ARG A 83 -5.28 19.47 -5.97
CA ARG A 83 -6.20 18.81 -6.90
C ARG A 83 -5.42 17.97 -7.94
N GLY A 84 -5.79 16.71 -8.09
CA GLY A 84 -5.15 15.76 -9.01
C GLY A 84 -4.05 14.92 -8.38
N THR A 85 -3.71 15.11 -7.10
CA THR A 85 -2.87 14.17 -6.35
C THR A 85 -3.58 12.83 -6.22
N THR A 86 -2.92 11.75 -6.56
CA THR A 86 -3.44 10.39 -6.39
C THR A 86 -3.27 9.92 -4.94
N ARG A 87 -4.36 9.60 -4.26
CA ARG A 87 -4.36 9.11 -2.88
C ARG A 87 -4.52 7.61 -2.87
N VAL A 88 -3.55 6.92 -2.31
CA VAL A 88 -3.46 5.45 -2.29
C VAL A 88 -3.55 4.95 -0.86
N PHE A 89 -4.57 4.18 -0.56
CA PHE A 89 -4.74 3.51 0.71
C PHE A 89 -4.27 2.06 0.60
N ASP A 90 -3.08 1.76 1.11
CA ASP A 90 -2.62 0.39 1.33
C ASP A 90 -3.14 -0.06 2.70
N VAL A 91 -4.18 -0.89 2.70
CA VAL A 91 -4.95 -1.24 3.90
C VAL A 91 -4.06 -1.82 4.98
N ASN A 92 -3.25 -2.81 4.65
CA ASN A 92 -2.15 -3.37 5.43
C ASN A 92 -2.51 -3.57 6.91
N LEU A 93 -3.52 -4.41 7.18
CA LEU A 93 -4.02 -4.69 8.53
C LEU A 93 -2.92 -5.30 9.41
N ARG A 94 -2.77 -4.79 10.62
CA ARG A 94 -1.81 -5.31 11.60
C ARG A 94 -2.47 -5.46 12.96
N GLN A 95 -2.35 -6.67 13.53
CA GLN A 95 -2.90 -7.00 14.86
C GLN A 95 -4.37 -6.55 14.98
N SER A 96 -4.68 -5.72 15.99
CA SER A 96 -6.01 -5.11 16.21
C SER A 96 -6.02 -3.59 15.96
N PHE A 97 -4.99 -3.04 15.30
CA PHE A 97 -4.82 -1.59 15.12
C PHE A 97 -5.64 -1.02 13.96
N TYR A 98 -6.89 -1.47 13.82
CA TYR A 98 -7.83 -0.97 12.81
C TYR A 98 -9.27 -1.06 13.34
N SER A 99 -10.15 -0.27 12.76
CA SER A 99 -11.58 -0.29 13.06
C SER A 99 -12.39 -0.05 11.78
N ALA A 100 -13.68 -0.41 11.82
CA ALA A 100 -14.60 -0.13 10.72
C ALA A 100 -14.60 1.37 10.35
N ASP A 101 -14.63 2.25 11.36
CA ASP A 101 -14.62 3.70 11.14
C ASP A 101 -13.33 4.19 10.47
N THR A 102 -12.16 3.73 10.97
CA THR A 102 -10.87 4.09 10.37
C THR A 102 -10.78 3.64 8.92
N LEU A 103 -11.23 2.43 8.61
CA LEU A 103 -11.23 1.90 7.24
C LEU A 103 -12.20 2.67 6.34
N ALA A 104 -13.44 2.86 6.78
CA ALA A 104 -14.46 3.57 5.99
C ALA A 104 -14.05 5.03 5.69
N GLU A 105 -13.51 5.73 6.68
CA GLU A 105 -13.08 7.12 6.51
C GLU A 105 -11.82 7.22 5.63
N SER A 106 -10.88 6.28 5.75
CA SER A 106 -9.72 6.21 4.86
C SER A 106 -10.13 5.99 3.40
N MET A 107 -11.10 5.09 3.15
CA MET A 107 -11.61 4.83 1.80
C MET A 107 -12.31 6.03 1.18
N LYS A 108 -13.03 6.85 1.97
CA LYS A 108 -13.66 8.09 1.50
C LYS A 108 -12.65 9.15 1.05
N LEU A 109 -11.43 9.09 1.57
CA LEU A 109 -10.34 10.03 1.25
C LEU A 109 -9.39 9.50 0.17
N THR A 110 -9.74 8.42 -0.52
CA THR A 110 -8.82 7.65 -1.34
C THR A 110 -9.30 7.53 -2.78
N ASP A 111 -8.37 7.45 -3.72
CA ASP A 111 -8.62 7.19 -5.13
C ASP A 111 -8.34 5.72 -5.47
N ILE A 112 -7.30 5.12 -4.85
CA ILE A 112 -6.87 3.74 -5.07
C ILE A 112 -6.81 3.01 -3.73
N VAL A 113 -7.47 1.86 -3.64
CA VAL A 113 -7.34 0.94 -2.50
C VAL A 113 -6.56 -0.29 -2.91
N LYS A 114 -5.54 -0.63 -2.14
CA LYS A 114 -4.83 -1.91 -2.26
C LYS A 114 -4.97 -2.68 -0.95
N LEU A 115 -5.28 -3.95 -1.07
CA LEU A 115 -5.37 -4.90 0.03
C LEU A 115 -5.00 -6.30 -0.47
N ASN A 116 -4.73 -7.22 0.43
CA ASN A 116 -4.46 -8.60 0.04
C ASN A 116 -5.73 -9.48 0.15
N GLN A 117 -5.64 -10.72 -0.35
CA GLN A 117 -6.75 -11.67 -0.36
C GLN A 117 -7.26 -12.06 1.05
N GLU A 118 -6.43 -11.91 2.09
CA GLU A 118 -6.78 -12.22 3.48
C GLU A 118 -7.45 -11.01 4.15
N GLU A 119 -7.05 -9.81 3.79
CA GLU A 119 -7.60 -8.54 4.28
C GLU A 119 -8.98 -8.26 3.69
N LEU A 120 -9.21 -8.59 2.42
CA LEU A 120 -10.44 -8.28 1.71
C LEU A 120 -11.71 -8.76 2.45
N PRO A 121 -11.84 -10.04 2.85
CA PRO A 121 -13.01 -10.50 3.58
C PRO A 121 -13.15 -9.85 4.96
N ILE A 122 -12.04 -9.54 5.64
CA ILE A 122 -12.05 -8.87 6.94
C ILE A 122 -12.60 -7.44 6.79
N VAL A 123 -12.08 -6.70 5.83
CA VAL A 123 -12.51 -5.32 5.54
C VAL A 123 -13.98 -5.27 5.17
N VAL A 124 -14.41 -6.10 4.23
CA VAL A 124 -15.80 -6.14 3.76
C VAL A 124 -16.75 -6.50 4.90
N LYS A 125 -16.38 -7.46 5.76
CA LYS A 125 -17.17 -7.84 6.94
C LYS A 125 -17.29 -6.70 7.96
N LEU A 126 -16.20 -5.99 8.23
CA LEU A 126 -16.21 -4.83 9.12
C LEU A 126 -17.11 -3.70 8.58
N LEU A 127 -17.21 -3.59 7.26
CA LEU A 127 -18.07 -2.62 6.58
C LEU A 127 -19.53 -3.11 6.40
N GLY A 128 -19.90 -4.24 7.03
CA GLY A 128 -21.26 -4.75 7.10
C GLY A 128 -21.71 -5.61 5.93
N HIS A 129 -20.78 -6.12 5.11
CA HIS A 129 -21.07 -6.96 3.96
C HIS A 129 -20.31 -8.29 3.99
N ALA A 130 -20.64 -9.19 3.08
CA ALA A 130 -19.94 -10.45 2.86
C ALA A 130 -20.05 -10.86 1.38
N PHE A 131 -18.93 -11.29 0.82
CA PHE A 131 -18.86 -11.82 -0.54
C PHE A 131 -18.05 -13.12 -0.54
N GLN A 132 -18.38 -14.03 -1.45
CA GLN A 132 -17.61 -15.27 -1.66
C GLN A 132 -16.57 -15.12 -2.77
N ASP A 133 -16.62 -14.04 -3.51
CA ASP A 133 -15.83 -13.77 -4.69
C ASP A 133 -15.10 -12.43 -4.57
N ASP A 134 -13.78 -12.48 -4.79
CA ASP A 134 -12.91 -11.30 -4.64
C ASP A 134 -13.29 -10.17 -5.61
N GLU A 135 -13.70 -10.52 -6.84
CA GLU A 135 -14.05 -9.52 -7.85
C GLU A 135 -15.33 -8.76 -7.45
N ARG A 136 -16.34 -9.48 -6.97
CA ARG A 136 -17.58 -8.85 -6.48
C ARG A 136 -17.31 -7.96 -5.27
N ALA A 137 -16.47 -8.42 -4.35
CA ALA A 137 -16.05 -7.63 -3.20
C ALA A 137 -15.30 -6.36 -3.62
N ALA A 138 -14.35 -6.49 -4.55
CA ALA A 138 -13.59 -5.35 -5.07
C ALA A 138 -14.49 -4.35 -5.82
N ARG A 139 -15.43 -4.81 -6.65
CA ARG A 139 -16.42 -3.97 -7.32
C ARG A 139 -17.30 -3.23 -6.33
N TRP A 140 -17.79 -3.94 -5.30
CA TRP A 140 -18.58 -3.32 -4.25
C TRP A 140 -17.80 -2.21 -3.50
N LEU A 141 -16.56 -2.44 -3.11
CA LEU A 141 -15.70 -1.42 -2.51
C LEU A 141 -15.55 -0.21 -3.42
N ARG A 142 -15.24 -0.46 -4.70
CA ARG A 142 -15.10 0.59 -5.71
C ARG A 142 -16.35 1.45 -5.81
N ASP A 143 -17.51 0.81 -5.95
CA ASP A 143 -18.78 1.51 -6.17
C ASP A 143 -19.24 2.27 -4.91
N THR A 144 -19.09 1.64 -3.73
CA THR A 144 -19.49 2.24 -2.45
C THR A 144 -18.68 3.49 -2.12
N TYR A 145 -17.37 3.48 -2.39
CA TYR A 145 -16.47 4.58 -2.05
C TYR A 145 -16.04 5.42 -3.26
N SER A 146 -16.61 5.18 -4.44
CA SER A 146 -16.28 5.89 -5.69
C SER A 146 -14.78 5.83 -6.04
N LEU A 147 -14.16 4.68 -5.78
CA LEU A 147 -12.73 4.47 -6.03
C LEU A 147 -12.45 4.35 -7.53
N GLN A 148 -11.32 4.88 -7.94
CA GLN A 148 -10.84 4.76 -9.33
C GLN A 148 -10.26 3.38 -9.60
N LEU A 149 -9.63 2.77 -8.58
CA LEU A 149 -8.99 1.45 -8.68
C LEU A 149 -9.06 0.71 -7.35
N VAL A 150 -9.43 -0.56 -7.39
CA VAL A 150 -9.25 -1.52 -6.28
C VAL A 150 -8.27 -2.59 -6.73
N CYS A 151 -7.26 -2.84 -5.93
CA CYS A 151 -6.21 -3.83 -6.16
C CYS A 151 -6.22 -4.88 -5.05
N VAL A 152 -6.39 -6.15 -5.42
CA VAL A 152 -6.34 -7.30 -4.50
C VAL A 152 -5.13 -8.14 -4.83
N THR A 153 -4.11 -8.15 -3.96
CA THR A 153 -2.93 -9.00 -4.12
C THR A 153 -3.18 -10.40 -3.54
N ARG A 154 -2.67 -11.43 -4.20
CA ARG A 154 -2.90 -12.85 -3.87
C ARG A 154 -1.59 -13.63 -3.66
N GLY A 155 -0.53 -12.92 -3.26
CA GLY A 155 0.80 -13.49 -3.10
C GLY A 155 1.31 -14.14 -4.39
N ALA A 156 1.75 -15.40 -4.31
CA ALA A 156 2.24 -16.15 -5.48
C ALA A 156 1.18 -16.36 -6.58
N LYS A 157 -0.11 -16.17 -6.26
CA LYS A 157 -1.23 -16.28 -7.21
C LYS A 157 -1.53 -14.96 -7.94
N GLY A 158 -0.64 -13.97 -7.79
CA GLY A 158 -0.73 -12.70 -8.50
C GLY A 158 -1.71 -11.71 -7.91
N SER A 159 -2.54 -11.11 -8.73
CA SER A 159 -3.45 -10.04 -8.29
C SER A 159 -4.66 -9.86 -9.19
N LEU A 160 -5.64 -9.17 -8.65
CA LEU A 160 -6.84 -8.70 -9.31
C LEU A 160 -6.88 -7.18 -9.22
N LEU A 161 -7.04 -6.50 -10.34
CA LEU A 161 -7.28 -5.07 -10.44
C LEU A 161 -8.67 -4.81 -11.02
N VAL A 162 -9.43 -3.93 -10.38
CA VAL A 162 -10.78 -3.55 -10.82
C VAL A 162 -10.85 -2.02 -10.90
N ASN A 163 -11.08 -1.48 -12.11
CA ASN A 163 -11.42 -0.09 -12.34
C ASN A 163 -12.74 -0.01 -13.11
N GLY A 164 -13.48 1.10 -13.04
CA GLY A 164 -14.68 1.30 -13.87
C GLY A 164 -15.36 0.00 -14.33
N SER A 165 -15.32 -0.28 -15.62
CA SER A 165 -15.86 -1.51 -16.23
C SER A 165 -14.83 -2.62 -16.44
N GLU A 166 -13.54 -2.33 -16.29
CA GLU A 166 -12.46 -3.26 -16.63
C GLU A 166 -11.98 -4.04 -15.41
N VAL A 167 -11.57 -5.27 -15.67
CA VAL A 167 -10.94 -6.16 -14.70
C VAL A 167 -9.67 -6.72 -15.34
N SER A 168 -8.58 -6.69 -14.58
CA SER A 168 -7.34 -7.34 -14.97
C SER A 168 -6.94 -8.35 -13.90
N GLN A 169 -6.75 -9.59 -14.31
CA GLN A 169 -6.24 -10.65 -13.45
C GLN A 169 -4.85 -11.06 -13.92
N HIS A 170 -3.91 -11.14 -12.99
CA HIS A 170 -2.55 -11.59 -13.26
C HIS A 170 -2.25 -12.86 -12.46
N PRO A 171 -1.67 -13.90 -13.06
CA PRO A 171 -1.44 -15.20 -12.39
C PRO A 171 -0.27 -15.18 -11.40
N GLY A 172 0.45 -14.07 -11.26
CA GLY A 172 1.69 -13.95 -10.51
C GLY A 172 2.93 -14.27 -11.35
N CYS A 173 4.09 -13.93 -10.80
CA CYS A 173 5.40 -14.24 -11.40
C CYS A 173 6.05 -15.39 -10.61
N ARG A 174 6.57 -16.37 -11.31
CA ARG A 174 7.32 -17.48 -10.69
C ARG A 174 8.73 -17.01 -10.35
N VAL A 175 9.07 -17.02 -9.08
CA VAL A 175 10.40 -16.68 -8.57
C VAL A 175 10.78 -17.64 -7.45
N VAL A 176 12.07 -17.78 -7.20
CA VAL A 176 12.56 -18.42 -5.97
C VAL A 176 12.45 -17.37 -4.86
N VAL A 177 11.58 -17.62 -3.89
CA VAL A 177 11.34 -16.69 -2.79
C VAL A 177 12.49 -16.74 -1.80
N ALA A 178 13.11 -15.59 -1.53
CA ALA A 178 14.13 -15.42 -0.49
C ALA A 178 13.52 -14.75 0.76
N ASP A 179 12.73 -13.68 0.56
CA ASP A 179 12.05 -12.94 1.63
C ASP A 179 10.84 -12.20 1.05
N THR A 180 9.68 -12.32 1.69
CA THR A 180 8.46 -11.64 1.21
C THR A 180 8.28 -10.23 1.78
N VAL A 181 9.10 -9.83 2.74
CA VAL A 181 9.02 -8.48 3.35
C VAL A 181 9.31 -7.42 2.30
N GLY A 182 8.46 -6.38 2.23
CA GLY A 182 8.57 -5.30 1.25
C GLY A 182 8.02 -5.60 -0.15
N SER A 183 7.65 -6.86 -0.46
CA SER A 183 7.11 -7.20 -1.78
C SER A 183 5.77 -6.48 -2.07
N GLY A 184 4.92 -6.32 -1.06
CA GLY A 184 3.67 -5.56 -1.15
C GLY A 184 3.90 -4.07 -1.39
N ASP A 185 4.89 -3.49 -0.72
CA ASP A 185 5.26 -2.08 -0.87
C ASP A 185 5.85 -1.81 -2.26
N ALA A 186 6.69 -2.74 -2.75
CA ALA A 186 7.25 -2.68 -4.10
C ALA A 186 6.17 -2.81 -5.18
N PHE A 187 5.20 -3.70 -4.99
CA PHE A 187 4.01 -3.81 -5.83
C PHE A 187 3.27 -2.46 -5.89
N THR A 188 2.98 -1.87 -4.73
CA THR A 188 2.29 -0.57 -4.63
C THR A 188 3.07 0.53 -5.33
N ALA A 189 4.40 0.58 -5.16
CA ALA A 189 5.26 1.57 -5.80
C ALA A 189 5.20 1.50 -7.33
N ALA A 190 5.29 0.29 -7.91
CA ALA A 190 5.20 0.08 -9.35
C ALA A 190 3.78 0.41 -9.87
N LEU A 191 2.73 0.00 -9.15
CA LEU A 191 1.34 0.32 -9.47
C LEU A 191 1.15 1.84 -9.60
N VAL A 192 1.57 2.60 -8.58
CA VAL A 192 1.45 4.07 -8.54
C VAL A 192 2.28 4.73 -9.65
N TYR A 193 3.51 4.27 -9.86
CA TYR A 193 4.39 4.80 -10.91
C TYR A 193 3.74 4.73 -12.30
N HIS A 194 3.15 3.59 -12.66
CA HIS A 194 2.49 3.40 -13.95
C HIS A 194 1.10 4.05 -14.01
N TYR A 195 0.39 4.09 -12.90
CA TYR A 195 -0.90 4.78 -12.80
C TYR A 195 -0.76 6.28 -13.09
N LEU A 196 0.23 6.95 -12.52
CA LEU A 196 0.54 8.36 -12.80
C LEU A 196 0.90 8.60 -14.27
N ARG A 197 1.31 7.58 -15.00
CA ARG A 197 1.62 7.62 -16.46
C ARG A 197 0.45 7.19 -17.31
N ARG A 198 -0.72 6.97 -16.72
CA ARG A 198 -1.95 6.58 -17.43
C ARG A 198 -1.80 5.29 -18.24
N ALA A 199 -0.98 4.37 -17.77
CA ALA A 199 -0.82 3.06 -18.38
C ALA A 199 -2.13 2.25 -18.32
N SER A 200 -2.28 1.28 -19.22
CA SER A 200 -3.44 0.39 -19.23
C SER A 200 -3.54 -0.45 -17.95
N LEU A 201 -4.74 -0.93 -17.62
CA LEU A 201 -4.95 -1.76 -16.43
C LEU A 201 -4.10 -3.04 -16.45
N ALA A 202 -3.93 -3.65 -17.63
CA ALA A 202 -3.08 -4.83 -17.83
C ALA A 202 -1.61 -4.49 -17.55
N THR A 203 -1.14 -3.34 -18.02
CA THR A 203 0.21 -2.84 -17.79
C THR A 203 0.50 -2.57 -16.32
N LEU A 204 -0.45 -1.92 -15.61
CA LEU A 204 -0.37 -1.69 -14.17
C LEU A 204 -0.18 -3.02 -13.44
N ASN A 205 -1.01 -4.00 -13.80
CA ASN A 205 -1.02 -5.30 -13.16
C ASN A 205 0.28 -6.08 -13.38
N GLU A 206 0.76 -6.12 -14.62
CA GLU A 206 2.02 -6.77 -15.00
C GLU A 206 3.23 -6.14 -14.28
N ALA A 207 3.38 -4.81 -14.35
CA ALA A 207 4.51 -4.11 -13.75
C ALA A 207 4.55 -4.26 -12.21
N ALA A 208 3.39 -4.17 -11.56
CA ALA A 208 3.27 -4.31 -10.12
C ALA A 208 3.62 -5.74 -9.66
N ASN A 209 3.12 -6.77 -10.36
CA ASN A 209 3.48 -8.17 -10.05
C ASN A 209 4.96 -8.44 -10.24
N ARG A 210 5.56 -7.96 -11.33
CA ARG A 210 7.02 -8.13 -11.57
C ARG A 210 7.85 -7.50 -10.47
N MET A 211 7.52 -6.27 -10.06
CA MET A 211 8.27 -5.58 -9.02
C MET A 211 8.12 -6.28 -7.66
N GLY A 212 6.91 -6.67 -7.27
CA GLY A 212 6.68 -7.42 -6.05
C GLY A 212 7.42 -8.77 -6.04
N ALA A 213 7.38 -9.49 -7.15
CA ALA A 213 8.09 -10.78 -7.30
C ALA A 213 9.61 -10.61 -7.26
N TRP A 214 10.15 -9.56 -7.89
CA TRP A 214 11.58 -9.27 -7.83
C TRP A 214 12.03 -9.01 -6.39
N VAL A 215 11.34 -8.15 -5.64
CA VAL A 215 11.66 -7.92 -4.22
C VAL A 215 11.55 -9.21 -3.42
N ALA A 216 10.52 -10.03 -3.65
CA ALA A 216 10.36 -11.30 -2.97
C ALA A 216 11.50 -12.30 -3.25
N SER A 217 12.22 -12.15 -4.37
CA SER A 217 13.39 -12.97 -4.71
C SER A 217 14.71 -12.47 -4.09
N GLN A 218 14.68 -11.35 -3.39
CA GLN A 218 15.84 -10.75 -2.74
C GLN A 218 15.77 -10.91 -1.22
N THR A 219 16.90 -10.73 -0.55
CA THR A 219 16.95 -10.73 0.92
C THR A 219 16.68 -9.32 1.45
N GLY A 220 15.71 -9.21 2.35
CA GLY A 220 15.33 -7.97 3.01
C GLY A 220 14.38 -7.08 2.22
N ALA A 221 13.69 -6.19 2.92
CA ALA A 221 12.60 -5.36 2.39
C ALA A 221 13.05 -4.30 1.37
N THR A 222 14.31 -3.89 1.41
CA THR A 222 14.89 -2.83 0.56
C THR A 222 16.17 -3.35 -0.09
N PRO A 223 16.07 -4.26 -1.07
CA PRO A 223 17.26 -4.80 -1.73
C PRO A 223 18.04 -3.69 -2.44
N PRO A 224 19.36 -3.91 -2.69
CA PRO A 224 20.16 -3.00 -3.48
C PRO A 224 19.50 -2.71 -4.83
N ARG A 225 19.64 -1.48 -5.30
CA ARG A 225 19.03 -1.05 -6.57
C ARG A 225 19.67 -1.83 -7.72
N ASP A 226 18.83 -2.54 -8.49
CA ASP A 226 19.18 -3.18 -9.75
C ASP A 226 18.61 -2.35 -10.90
N ASP A 227 19.46 -1.51 -11.49
CA ASP A 227 19.04 -0.62 -12.58
C ASP A 227 18.62 -1.37 -13.84
N TYR A 228 19.23 -2.52 -14.12
CA TYR A 228 18.87 -3.35 -15.27
C TYR A 228 17.44 -3.89 -15.11
N TYR A 229 17.12 -4.48 -13.96
CA TYR A 229 15.78 -5.00 -13.69
C TYR A 229 14.72 -3.90 -13.67
N LEU A 230 15.02 -2.77 -13.02
CA LEU A 230 14.12 -1.61 -13.02
C LEU A 230 13.87 -1.06 -14.43
N GLN A 231 14.87 -1.10 -15.30
CA GLN A 231 14.70 -0.74 -16.70
C GLN A 231 13.81 -1.73 -17.44
N GLN A 232 13.96 -3.04 -17.21
CA GLN A 232 13.07 -4.05 -17.81
C GLN A 232 11.61 -3.88 -17.40
N ILE A 233 11.33 -3.56 -16.13
CA ILE A 233 9.96 -3.27 -15.68
C ILE A 233 9.42 -2.01 -16.37
N ARG A 234 10.24 -0.98 -16.54
CA ARG A 234 9.84 0.27 -17.19
C ARG A 234 9.59 0.12 -18.69
N THR A 235 10.41 -0.68 -19.38
CA THR A 235 10.36 -0.87 -20.84
C THR A 235 9.39 -1.96 -21.28
N ALA A 236 9.18 -3.01 -20.48
CA ALA A 236 8.20 -4.07 -20.77
C ALA A 236 6.75 -3.53 -20.86
N VAL A 237 6.57 -2.29 -20.43
CA VAL A 237 5.31 -1.55 -20.45
C VAL A 237 5.21 -0.63 -21.67
N SER A 238 6.32 -0.32 -22.31
CA SER A 238 6.39 0.52 -23.51
C SER A 238 6.34 -0.29 -24.82
N GLY A 239 5.99 -1.56 -24.77
CA GLY A 239 5.80 -2.41 -25.94
C GLY A 239 4.57 -1.99 -26.74
N GLU A 240 4.65 -0.82 -27.35
CA GLU A 240 3.98 -0.50 -28.61
C GLU A 240 5.02 -0.77 -29.70
N GLU A 241 4.88 -1.93 -30.37
CA GLU A 241 5.30 -2.07 -31.75
C GLU A 241 4.21 -1.50 -32.67
#